data_ee63e115b5f1a14fa3169f014435a273
#
_entry.id   ee63e115b5f1a14fa3169f014435a273
#
_cell.length_a   1.000
_cell.length_b   1.000
_cell.length_c   1.000
_cell.angle_alpha   90.00
_cell.angle_beta   90.00
_cell.angle_gamma   90.00
#
_symmetry.space_group_name_H-M   'P 1'
#
loop_
_entity.id
_entity.type
_entity.pdbx_description
1 polymer ?
#
loop_
_entity_poly.entity_id
_entity_poly.type
_entity_poly.pdbx_seq_one_letter_code
_entity_poly.pdbx_strand_id
1 'polypeptide(L)'
;VTSDFYPMVRGRLTHIAGETVGEGASSGREGVDRELNFTTTATLPTDNKLVAGKWLAGPGEVSVDSDLAKRLDIKLGDMLAFTIEGRSFGARVTSLRSIKWDNMRPNFYMIFSEDLLAPFSRTWLGSYRLPEAGRTAEVELIRRHPTVSLIDVDDLIARLTQVSEQVSRALALMLGLVTVAALLVLLTQ
;
A
#
# COMPACT_ATOMS: atom_id res chain seq x y z
N VAL A 1 19.69 -2.25 7.88
CA VAL A 1 19.14 -0.99 7.36
C VAL A 1 17.80 -0.79 8.03
N THR A 2 17.68 0.25 8.85
CA THR A 2 16.42 0.62 9.51
C THR A 2 15.73 1.65 8.63
N SER A 3 14.43 1.51 8.39
CA SER A 3 13.64 2.59 7.79
C SER A 3 13.24 3.60 8.85
N ASP A 4 12.82 4.77 8.40
CA ASP A 4 12.17 5.73 9.27
C ASP A 4 10.83 5.17 9.78
N PHE A 5 10.40 5.63 10.96
CA PHE A 5 9.08 5.32 11.48
C PHE A 5 8.07 6.34 10.95
N TYR A 6 7.02 5.86 10.35
CA TYR A 6 5.94 6.67 9.80
C TYR A 6 4.70 6.59 10.71
N PRO A 7 4.15 7.73 11.13
CA PRO A 7 2.84 7.75 11.78
C PRO A 7 1.79 7.32 10.77
N MET A 8 0.96 6.36 11.10
CA MET A 8 -0.07 5.82 10.22
C MET A 8 -1.45 6.03 10.83
N VAL A 9 -2.36 6.55 10.04
CA VAL A 9 -3.77 6.72 10.37
C VAL A 9 -4.61 6.05 9.29
N ARG A 10 -5.67 5.35 9.66
CA ARG A 10 -6.61 4.75 8.71
C ARG A 10 -7.75 5.71 8.42
N GLY A 11 -8.08 5.83 7.15
CA GLY A 11 -9.17 6.69 6.72
C GLY A 11 -9.66 6.33 5.32
N ARG A 12 -10.68 7.03 4.88
CA ARG A 12 -11.34 6.80 3.60
C ARG A 12 -11.37 8.09 2.79
N LEU A 13 -11.10 7.99 1.49
CA LEU A 13 -11.35 9.06 0.53
C LEU A 13 -12.84 9.04 0.17
N THR A 14 -13.54 10.16 0.36
CA THR A 14 -14.99 10.26 0.16
C THR A 14 -15.38 11.08 -1.06
N HIS A 15 -14.65 12.16 -1.37
CA HIS A 15 -14.94 13.02 -2.52
C HIS A 15 -13.67 13.44 -3.24
N ILE A 16 -13.77 13.60 -4.55
CA ILE A 16 -12.73 14.14 -5.42
C ILE A 16 -13.35 15.33 -6.18
N ALA A 17 -12.79 16.53 -6.02
CA ALA A 17 -13.27 17.77 -6.65
C ALA A 17 -14.79 18.02 -6.47
N GLY A 18 -15.35 17.60 -5.33
CA GLY A 18 -16.77 17.74 -5.02
C GLY A 18 -17.65 16.55 -5.44
N GLU A 19 -17.14 15.61 -6.22
CA GLU A 19 -17.87 14.39 -6.61
C GLU A 19 -17.63 13.26 -5.62
N THR A 20 -18.68 12.52 -5.26
CA THR A 20 -18.59 11.37 -4.34
C THR A 20 -17.83 10.21 -4.99
N VAL A 21 -16.89 9.63 -4.26
CA VAL A 21 -16.19 8.43 -4.68
C VAL A 21 -17.08 7.23 -4.41
N GLY A 22 -17.54 6.52 -5.45
CA GLY A 22 -18.34 5.29 -5.30
C GLY A 22 -19.74 5.32 -5.90
N GLU A 23 -20.37 6.46 -6.12
CA GLU A 23 -21.74 6.56 -6.67
C GLU A 23 -21.80 6.73 -8.19
N GLY A 24 -21.06 5.99 -8.97
CA GLY A 24 -21.13 6.10 -10.44
C GLY A 24 -19.99 5.44 -11.21
N ALA A 25 -19.18 4.69 -10.55
CA ALA A 25 -17.98 4.11 -11.16
C ALA A 25 -18.21 2.69 -11.67
N SER A 26 -18.88 2.58 -12.78
CA SER A 26 -18.68 1.47 -13.71
C SER A 26 -17.35 1.68 -14.44
N SER A 27 -16.24 1.31 -13.87
CA SER A 27 -14.93 1.08 -14.48
C SER A 27 -13.77 1.83 -13.80
N GLY A 28 -12.94 1.13 -13.11
CA GLY A 28 -11.60 1.55 -12.70
C GLY A 28 -11.42 2.18 -11.32
N ARG A 29 -12.49 2.54 -10.61
CA ARG A 29 -12.44 3.06 -9.22
C ARG A 29 -12.53 1.97 -8.15
N GLU A 30 -12.51 0.71 -8.54
CA GLU A 30 -12.45 -0.43 -7.62
C GLU A 30 -11.19 -0.33 -6.74
N GLY A 31 -11.39 -0.39 -5.43
CA GLY A 31 -10.32 -0.41 -4.43
C GLY A 31 -10.10 0.87 -3.63
N VAL A 32 -10.86 1.95 -3.89
CA VAL A 32 -10.77 3.21 -3.11
C VAL A 32 -11.95 3.34 -2.13
N ASP A 33 -12.98 2.54 -2.27
CA ASP A 33 -14.09 2.44 -1.31
C ASP A 33 -13.72 1.73 0.01
N ARG A 34 -12.47 1.33 0.14
CA ARG A 34 -11.91 0.74 1.36
C ARG A 34 -11.09 1.76 2.15
N GLU A 35 -10.84 1.45 3.40
CA GLU A 35 -9.91 2.20 4.22
C GLU A 35 -8.49 2.16 3.64
N LEU A 36 -7.88 3.33 3.55
CA LEU A 36 -6.50 3.53 3.14
C LEU A 36 -5.65 3.91 4.35
N ASN A 37 -4.37 3.59 4.27
CA ASN A 37 -3.40 4.05 5.24
C ASN A 37 -2.83 5.40 4.79
N PHE A 38 -2.95 6.39 5.66
CA PHE A 38 -2.43 7.74 5.49
C PHE A 38 -1.24 7.98 6.40
N THR A 39 -0.35 8.85 5.99
CA THR A 39 0.82 9.22 6.79
C THR A 39 1.13 10.70 6.65
N THR A 40 2.01 11.20 7.53
CA THR A 40 2.63 12.50 7.42
C THR A 40 4.14 12.35 7.42
N THR A 41 4.84 13.19 6.68
CA THR A 41 6.30 13.32 6.74
C THR A 41 6.71 14.70 6.28
N ALA A 42 7.70 15.29 6.95
CA ALA A 42 8.24 16.60 6.61
C ALA A 42 9.02 16.59 5.30
N THR A 43 9.67 15.47 4.99
CA THR A 43 10.53 15.34 3.80
C THR A 43 9.98 14.31 2.83
N LEU A 44 10.26 14.50 1.55
CA LEU A 44 9.93 13.51 0.53
C LEU A 44 10.69 12.19 0.83
N PRO A 45 9.98 11.05 0.97
CA PRO A 45 10.63 9.77 1.19
C PRO A 45 11.62 9.44 0.05
N THR A 46 12.76 8.83 0.38
CA THR A 46 13.87 8.58 -0.56
C THR A 46 13.48 7.74 -1.78
N ASP A 47 12.49 6.88 -1.63
CA ASP A 47 11.99 5.98 -2.69
C ASP A 47 10.83 6.58 -3.49
N ASN A 48 10.53 7.85 -3.25
CA ASN A 48 9.51 8.60 -3.94
C ASN A 48 10.15 9.70 -4.80
N LYS A 49 9.58 9.95 -5.99
CA LYS A 49 9.99 11.04 -6.87
C LYS A 49 8.81 11.92 -7.19
N LEU A 50 8.98 13.24 -7.07
CA LEU A 50 7.97 14.19 -7.55
C LEU A 50 7.87 14.09 -9.07
N VAL A 51 6.64 13.89 -9.55
CA VAL A 51 6.28 13.86 -10.96
C VAL A 51 5.72 15.22 -11.38
N ALA A 52 4.93 15.84 -10.51
CA ALA A 52 4.33 17.14 -10.75
C ALA A 52 4.07 17.88 -9.44
N GLY A 53 4.02 19.21 -9.49
CA GLY A 53 3.73 20.07 -8.34
C GLY A 53 4.93 20.32 -7.44
N LYS A 54 4.65 20.66 -6.16
CA LYS A 54 5.65 20.95 -5.13
C LYS A 54 5.36 20.12 -3.90
N TRP A 55 6.42 19.68 -3.21
CA TRP A 55 6.29 18.98 -1.93
C TRP A 55 5.54 19.83 -0.92
N LEU A 56 4.89 19.15 0.02
CA LEU A 56 4.10 19.77 1.12
C LEU A 56 4.89 20.89 1.79
N ALA A 57 4.34 22.09 1.82
CA ALA A 57 4.99 23.26 2.40
C ALA A 57 4.05 24.05 3.34
N GLY A 58 2.74 23.79 3.26
CA GLY A 58 1.72 24.48 4.03
C GLY A 58 0.72 23.54 4.67
N PRO A 59 -0.21 24.08 5.46
CA PRO A 59 -1.30 23.32 6.05
C PRO A 59 -2.35 22.94 5.00
N GLY A 60 -3.08 21.86 5.25
CA GLY A 60 -4.20 21.44 4.40
C GLY A 60 -3.79 20.81 3.08
N GLU A 61 -2.56 20.32 2.97
CA GLU A 61 -1.99 19.78 1.72
C GLU A 61 -1.91 18.26 1.72
N VAL A 62 -2.01 17.68 0.51
CA VAL A 62 -1.81 16.25 0.28
C VAL A 62 -0.97 16.00 -0.97
N SER A 63 -0.05 15.06 -0.86
CA SER A 63 0.71 14.48 -1.97
C SER A 63 0.13 13.12 -2.33
N VAL A 64 -0.19 12.90 -3.61
CA VAL A 64 -0.85 11.69 -4.09
C VAL A 64 0.09 10.88 -4.98
N ASP A 65 0.00 9.55 -4.91
CA ASP A 65 0.67 8.67 -5.87
C ASP A 65 0.16 8.89 -7.29
N SER A 66 1.06 9.00 -8.26
CA SER A 66 0.73 9.33 -9.65
C SER A 66 -0.13 8.27 -10.33
N ASP A 67 0.03 7.01 -9.98
CA ASP A 67 -0.74 5.93 -10.60
C ASP A 67 -2.14 5.83 -9.98
N LEU A 68 -2.26 6.09 -8.67
CA LEU A 68 -3.55 6.29 -8.03
C LEU A 68 -4.27 7.52 -8.60
N ALA A 69 -3.57 8.63 -8.75
CA ALA A 69 -4.12 9.87 -9.30
C ALA A 69 -4.67 9.67 -10.72
N LYS A 70 -3.94 8.96 -11.59
CA LYS A 70 -4.43 8.61 -12.95
C LYS A 70 -5.68 7.75 -12.91
N ARG A 71 -5.73 6.73 -12.05
CA ARG A 71 -6.90 5.84 -11.93
C ARG A 71 -8.16 6.57 -11.46
N LEU A 72 -8.00 7.60 -10.64
CA LEU A 72 -9.09 8.35 -10.03
C LEU A 72 -9.37 9.70 -10.72
N ASP A 73 -8.63 10.03 -11.78
CA ASP A 73 -8.62 11.35 -12.45
C ASP A 73 -8.35 12.53 -11.50
N ILE A 74 -7.48 12.32 -10.50
CA ILE A 74 -7.06 13.37 -9.56
C ILE A 74 -5.99 14.24 -10.22
N LYS A 75 -6.19 15.57 -10.15
CA LYS A 75 -5.29 16.58 -10.72
C LYS A 75 -4.67 17.47 -9.64
N LEU A 76 -3.58 18.13 -9.98
CA LEU A 76 -3.00 19.16 -9.12
C LEU A 76 -4.02 20.27 -8.87
N GLY A 77 -4.14 20.68 -7.62
CA GLY A 77 -5.07 21.70 -7.18
C GLY A 77 -6.44 21.20 -6.75
N ASP A 78 -6.79 19.95 -7.04
CA ASP A 78 -8.06 19.35 -6.62
C ASP A 78 -8.20 19.35 -5.10
N MET A 79 -9.43 19.54 -4.64
CA MET A 79 -9.81 19.34 -3.25
C MET A 79 -10.34 17.92 -3.07
N LEU A 80 -9.68 17.18 -2.22
CA LEU A 80 -10.09 15.83 -1.82
C LEU A 80 -10.73 15.90 -0.44
N ALA A 81 -11.84 15.17 -0.22
CA ALA A 81 -12.42 15.02 1.09
C ALA A 81 -12.19 13.62 1.65
N PHE A 82 -11.88 13.57 2.92
CA PHE A 82 -11.54 12.34 3.64
C PHE A 82 -12.38 12.21 4.90
N THR A 83 -12.54 10.97 5.36
CA THR A 83 -13.15 10.67 6.65
C THR A 83 -12.22 9.76 7.46
N ILE A 84 -11.92 10.17 8.68
CA ILE A 84 -11.12 9.42 9.68
C ILE A 84 -11.90 9.43 10.99
N GLU A 85 -12.11 8.26 11.60
CA GLU A 85 -12.82 8.13 12.89
C GLU A 85 -14.16 8.91 12.91
N GLY A 86 -14.88 8.92 11.77
CA GLY A 86 -16.16 9.62 11.62
C GLY A 86 -16.06 11.15 11.45
N ARG A 87 -14.86 11.72 11.42
CA ARG A 87 -14.63 13.16 11.21
C ARG A 87 -14.15 13.40 9.77
N SER A 88 -14.82 14.32 9.08
CA SER A 88 -14.47 14.67 7.70
C SER A 88 -13.57 15.92 7.65
N PHE A 89 -12.62 15.92 6.72
CA PHE A 89 -11.76 17.06 6.43
C PHE A 89 -11.39 17.08 4.95
N GLY A 90 -10.94 18.25 4.45
CA GLY A 90 -10.49 18.44 3.09
C GLY A 90 -8.97 18.64 3.02
N ALA A 91 -8.36 18.19 1.91
CA ALA A 91 -6.97 18.46 1.60
C ALA A 91 -6.80 18.84 0.13
N ARG A 92 -5.90 19.79 -0.16
CA ARG A 92 -5.56 20.20 -1.52
C ARG A 92 -4.41 19.37 -2.06
N VAL A 93 -4.55 18.87 -3.28
CA VAL A 93 -3.48 18.16 -3.98
C VAL A 93 -2.41 19.15 -4.43
N THR A 94 -1.24 19.12 -3.81
CA THR A 94 -0.12 20.02 -4.14
C THR A 94 0.99 19.32 -4.92
N SER A 95 1.02 17.98 -4.88
CA SER A 95 2.00 17.22 -5.65
C SER A 95 1.49 15.83 -6.04
N LEU A 96 2.01 15.37 -7.18
CA LEU A 96 1.93 13.98 -7.62
C LEU A 96 3.33 13.37 -7.57
N ARG A 97 3.44 12.15 -7.06
CA ARG A 97 4.72 11.45 -6.90
C ARG A 97 4.64 10.02 -7.41
N SER A 98 5.73 9.50 -7.93
CA SER A 98 5.87 8.08 -8.23
C SER A 98 6.52 7.36 -7.05
N ILE A 99 6.07 6.15 -6.78
CA ILE A 99 6.50 5.32 -5.66
C ILE A 99 7.19 4.07 -6.20
N LYS A 100 8.33 3.71 -5.62
CA LYS A 100 8.91 2.37 -5.81
C LYS A 100 8.35 1.40 -4.78
N TRP A 101 7.50 0.49 -5.24
CA TRP A 101 6.83 -0.50 -4.38
C TRP A 101 7.66 -1.77 -4.11
N ASP A 102 8.77 -1.95 -4.82
CA ASP A 102 9.60 -3.17 -4.85
C ASP A 102 10.69 -3.25 -3.75
N ASN A 103 10.70 -2.32 -2.80
CA ASN A 103 11.82 -2.16 -1.87
C ASN A 103 11.53 -2.56 -0.41
N MET A 104 10.38 -3.18 -0.14
CA MET A 104 9.95 -3.62 1.20
C MET A 104 9.96 -2.51 2.28
N ARG A 105 9.92 -1.23 1.87
CA ARG A 105 9.78 -0.09 2.77
C ARG A 105 8.32 0.34 2.88
N PRO A 106 7.92 0.92 4.02
CA PRO A 106 6.58 1.50 4.15
C PRO A 106 6.35 2.55 3.07
N ASN A 107 5.33 2.35 2.26
CA ASN A 107 4.90 3.29 1.24
C ASN A 107 3.40 3.57 1.39
N PHE A 108 3.01 4.79 1.03
CA PHE A 108 1.65 5.27 1.22
C PHE A 108 1.17 5.94 -0.06
N TYR A 109 -0.06 5.66 -0.46
CA TYR A 109 -0.67 6.31 -1.63
C TYR A 109 -0.86 7.81 -1.43
N MET A 110 -1.10 8.24 -0.19
CA MET A 110 -1.33 9.64 0.16
C MET A 110 -0.50 10.02 1.37
N ILE A 111 0.18 11.15 1.28
CA ILE A 111 0.96 11.75 2.36
C ILE A 111 0.41 13.16 2.61
N PHE A 112 0.11 13.46 3.85
CA PHE A 112 -0.55 14.69 4.27
C PHE A 112 0.40 15.64 4.98
N SER A 113 0.05 16.92 4.99
CA SER A 113 0.62 17.87 5.94
C SER A 113 0.25 17.49 7.38
N GLU A 114 1.15 17.76 8.31
CA GLU A 114 1.04 17.30 9.71
C GLU A 114 -0.24 17.75 10.41
N ASP A 115 -0.68 18.98 10.12
CA ASP A 115 -1.87 19.61 10.71
C ASP A 115 -3.16 18.79 10.50
N LEU A 116 -3.28 18.12 9.35
CA LEU A 116 -4.48 17.36 9.00
C LEU A 116 -4.62 16.08 9.80
N LEU A 117 -3.51 15.39 10.09
CA LEU A 117 -3.54 14.12 10.80
C LEU A 117 -3.20 14.25 12.30
N ALA A 118 -2.74 15.41 12.75
CA ALA A 118 -2.41 15.66 14.15
C ALA A 118 -3.53 15.33 15.17
N PRO A 119 -4.82 15.57 14.86
CA PRO A 119 -5.92 15.30 15.80
C PRO A 119 -6.32 13.83 15.94
N PHE A 120 -5.76 12.91 15.13
CA PHE A 120 -6.20 11.51 15.07
C PHE A 120 -5.22 10.58 15.77
N SER A 121 -5.75 9.44 16.24
CA SER A 121 -4.95 8.37 16.84
C SER A 121 -4.00 7.75 15.81
N ARG A 122 -2.73 7.60 16.17
CA ARG A 122 -1.68 7.14 15.26
C ARG A 122 -1.11 5.79 15.67
N THR A 123 -0.90 4.94 14.68
CA THR A 123 -0.06 3.75 14.80
C THR A 123 1.26 4.03 14.10
N TRP A 124 2.37 3.54 14.62
CA TRP A 124 3.67 3.74 14.00
C TRP A 124 4.07 2.52 13.18
N LEU A 125 4.46 2.76 11.94
CA LEU A 125 4.91 1.72 11.01
C LEU A 125 6.37 1.97 10.64
N GLY A 126 7.20 0.95 10.77
CA GLY A 126 8.60 0.97 10.33
C GLY A 126 8.99 -0.39 9.78
N SER A 127 10.00 -0.47 8.93
CA SER A 127 10.61 -1.71 8.48
C SER A 127 12.08 -1.72 8.88
N TYR A 128 12.58 -2.89 9.23
CA TYR A 128 14.00 -3.09 9.51
C TYR A 128 14.44 -4.44 8.94
N ARG A 129 15.73 -4.56 8.69
CA ARG A 129 16.33 -5.82 8.29
C ARG A 129 17.10 -6.39 9.47
N LEU A 130 16.71 -7.57 9.90
CA LEU A 130 17.36 -8.27 10.98
C LEU A 130 18.32 -9.33 10.40
N PRO A 131 19.60 -9.38 10.83
CA PRO A 131 20.46 -10.52 10.53
C PRO A 131 19.99 -11.74 11.35
N GLU A 132 20.24 -12.95 10.85
CA GLU A 132 19.79 -14.21 11.49
C GLU A 132 20.16 -14.31 13.00
N ALA A 133 21.31 -13.77 13.38
CA ALA A 133 21.75 -13.69 14.79
C ALA A 133 20.84 -12.80 15.68
N GLY A 134 19.93 -12.02 15.10
CA GLY A 134 19.08 -11.06 15.81
C GLY A 134 17.72 -11.59 16.24
N ARG A 135 17.32 -12.82 15.88
CA ARG A 135 15.99 -13.37 16.19
C ARG A 135 15.66 -13.40 17.71
N THR A 136 16.68 -13.56 18.54
CA THR A 136 16.51 -13.49 19.99
C THR A 136 16.07 -12.11 20.46
N ALA A 137 16.49 -11.05 19.77
CA ALA A 137 16.12 -9.67 20.09
C ALA A 137 14.65 -9.38 19.78
N GLU A 138 14.06 -10.03 18.75
CA GLU A 138 12.63 -9.90 18.43
C GLU A 138 11.74 -10.44 19.54
N VAL A 139 12.06 -11.63 20.04
CA VAL A 139 11.33 -12.25 21.15
C VAL A 139 11.37 -11.34 22.39
N GLU A 140 12.54 -10.78 22.69
CA GLU A 140 12.68 -9.87 23.82
C GLU A 140 11.94 -8.55 23.60
N LEU A 141 11.92 -8.04 22.37
CA LEU A 141 11.16 -6.83 21.99
C LEU A 141 9.65 -7.03 22.20
N ILE A 142 9.09 -8.14 21.71
CA ILE A 142 7.66 -8.47 21.88
C ILE A 142 7.33 -8.65 23.36
N ARG A 143 8.21 -9.30 24.12
CA ARG A 143 8.00 -9.50 25.56
C ARG A 143 7.99 -8.19 26.34
N ARG A 144 8.85 -7.24 25.99
CA ARG A 144 8.92 -5.91 26.64
C ARG A 144 7.84 -4.96 26.16
N HIS A 145 7.38 -5.10 24.93
CA HIS A 145 6.43 -4.21 24.29
C HIS A 145 5.29 -5.00 23.63
N PRO A 146 4.31 -5.48 24.40
CA PRO A 146 3.23 -6.33 23.89
C PRO A 146 2.29 -5.63 22.89
N THR A 147 2.37 -4.30 22.77
CA THR A 147 1.64 -3.50 21.78
C THR A 147 2.33 -3.45 20.43
N VAL A 148 3.57 -3.96 20.31
CA VAL A 148 4.30 -4.03 19.04
C VAL A 148 3.94 -5.32 18.34
N SER A 149 3.49 -5.21 17.09
CA SER A 149 3.29 -6.35 16.20
C SER A 149 4.44 -6.43 15.21
N LEU A 150 5.09 -7.58 15.14
CA LEU A 150 6.13 -7.88 14.15
C LEU A 150 5.55 -8.77 13.05
N ILE A 151 5.84 -8.43 11.82
CA ILE A 151 5.46 -9.21 10.64
C ILE A 151 6.74 -9.60 9.91
N ASP A 152 7.03 -10.89 9.87
CA ASP A 152 8.13 -11.43 9.08
C ASP A 152 7.69 -11.50 7.61
N VAL A 153 8.27 -10.59 6.79
CA VAL A 153 7.93 -10.50 5.38
C VAL A 153 8.55 -11.64 4.58
N ASP A 154 9.73 -12.12 4.97
CA ASP A 154 10.41 -13.24 4.29
C ASP A 154 9.58 -14.52 4.42
N ASP A 155 9.01 -14.77 5.60
CA ASP A 155 8.12 -15.90 5.88
C ASP A 155 6.82 -15.80 5.04
N LEU A 156 6.27 -14.61 4.92
CA LEU A 156 5.09 -14.36 4.10
C LEU A 156 5.35 -14.63 2.61
N ILE A 157 6.47 -14.14 2.09
CA ILE A 157 6.88 -14.37 0.69
C ILE A 157 7.14 -15.85 0.44
N ALA A 158 7.83 -16.54 1.35
CA ALA A 158 8.10 -17.97 1.25
C ALA A 158 6.79 -18.79 1.14
N ARG A 159 5.79 -18.47 1.96
CA ARG A 159 4.46 -19.11 1.90
C ARG A 159 3.74 -18.86 0.58
N LEU A 160 3.77 -17.62 0.07
CA LEU A 160 3.17 -17.28 -1.22
C LEU A 160 3.84 -18.01 -2.37
N THR A 161 5.17 -18.11 -2.36
CA THR A 161 5.94 -18.85 -3.37
C THR A 161 5.60 -20.35 -3.34
N GLN A 162 5.51 -20.94 -2.15
CA GLN A 162 5.15 -22.35 -2.00
C GLN A 162 3.76 -22.66 -2.57
N VAL A 163 2.77 -21.80 -2.32
CA VAL A 163 1.41 -21.96 -2.90
C VAL A 163 1.47 -21.87 -4.42
N SER A 164 2.21 -20.91 -4.97
CA SER A 164 2.37 -20.74 -6.42
C SER A 164 3.03 -21.97 -7.08
N GLU A 165 4.08 -22.52 -6.46
CA GLU A 165 4.72 -23.75 -6.93
C GLU A 165 3.77 -24.96 -6.89
N GLN A 166 2.96 -25.09 -5.83
CA GLN A 166 2.00 -26.17 -5.71
C GLN A 166 0.93 -26.12 -6.80
N VAL A 167 0.42 -24.94 -7.10
CA VAL A 167 -0.54 -24.71 -8.21
C VAL A 167 0.10 -25.03 -9.55
N SER A 168 1.33 -24.57 -9.78
CA SER A 168 2.07 -24.83 -11.03
C SER A 168 2.31 -26.33 -11.25
N ARG A 169 2.67 -27.07 -10.20
CA ARG A 169 2.84 -28.53 -10.26
C ARG A 169 1.52 -29.24 -10.59
N ALA A 170 0.41 -28.83 -9.96
CA ALA A 170 -0.90 -29.41 -10.24
C ALA A 170 -1.33 -29.18 -11.70
N LEU A 171 -1.12 -27.96 -12.22
CA LEU A 171 -1.39 -27.65 -13.63
C LEU A 171 -0.51 -28.46 -14.59
N ALA A 172 0.78 -28.60 -14.28
CA ALA A 172 1.71 -29.41 -15.09
C ALA A 172 1.30 -30.89 -15.14
N LEU A 173 0.84 -31.46 -14.01
CA LEU A 173 0.32 -32.84 -13.97
C LEU A 173 -0.96 -32.97 -14.78
N MET A 174 -1.90 -32.05 -14.69
CA MET A 174 -3.13 -32.07 -15.50
C MET A 174 -2.81 -31.98 -17.00
N LEU A 175 -1.91 -31.07 -17.38
CA LEU A 175 -1.48 -30.93 -18.77
C LEU A 175 -0.78 -32.19 -19.29
N GLY A 176 0.06 -32.82 -18.47
CA GLY A 176 0.72 -34.07 -18.76
C GLY A 176 -0.28 -35.20 -19.00
N LEU A 177 -1.28 -35.36 -18.15
CA LEU A 177 -2.34 -36.36 -18.31
C LEU A 177 -3.14 -36.16 -19.61
N VAL A 178 -3.53 -34.92 -19.90
CA VAL A 178 -4.24 -34.57 -21.14
C VAL A 178 -3.39 -34.90 -22.37
N THR A 179 -2.09 -34.59 -22.32
CA THR A 179 -1.16 -34.88 -23.42
C THR A 179 -1.01 -36.38 -23.64
N VAL A 180 -0.88 -37.15 -22.57
CA VAL A 180 -0.80 -38.63 -22.66
C VAL A 180 -2.10 -39.21 -23.21
N ALA A 181 -3.25 -38.74 -22.76
CA ALA A 181 -4.55 -39.18 -23.27
C ALA A 181 -4.71 -38.86 -24.77
N ALA A 182 -4.31 -37.68 -25.20
CA ALA A 182 -4.35 -37.28 -26.61
C ALA A 182 -3.43 -38.17 -27.49
N LEU A 183 -2.23 -38.51 -26.99
CA LEU A 183 -1.29 -39.43 -27.67
C LEU A 183 -1.87 -40.83 -27.80
N LEU A 184 -2.51 -41.35 -26.74
CA LEU A 184 -3.15 -42.65 -26.78
C LEU A 184 -4.28 -42.71 -27.80
N VAL A 185 -5.09 -41.68 -27.90
CA VAL A 185 -6.16 -41.58 -28.91
C VAL A 185 -5.57 -41.58 -30.33
N LEU A 186 -4.47 -40.87 -30.55
CA LEU A 186 -3.79 -40.81 -31.84
C LEU A 186 -3.18 -42.16 -32.24
N LEU A 187 -2.71 -42.96 -31.29
CA LEU A 187 -2.13 -44.28 -31.54
C LEU A 187 -3.18 -45.38 -31.80
N THR A 188 -4.44 -45.14 -31.48
CA THR A 188 -5.56 -46.08 -31.66
C THR A 188 -6.36 -45.81 -32.94
N GLN A 189 -5.98 -44.80 -33.72
CA GLN A 189 -6.54 -44.53 -35.07
C GLN A 189 -5.62 -45.07 -36.15
#